data_ca50886bb4806a39e1e207000fa954dd
#
_entry.id   ca50886bb4806a39e1e207000fa954dd
#
_cell.length_a   1.000
_cell.length_b   1.000
_cell.length_c   1.000
_cell.angle_alpha   90.00
_cell.angle_beta   90.00
_cell.angle_gamma   90.00
#
_symmetry.space_group_name_H-M   'P 1'
#
loop_
_entity.id
_entity.type
_entity.pdbx_description
1 polymer ?
#
loop_
_entity_poly.entity_id
_entity_poly.type
_entity_poly.pdbx_seq_one_letter_code
_entity_poly.pdbx_strand_id
1 'polypeptide(L)'
;MAAFLIDECVSFQTYRLISASGFPVKTILDITHSGATDSELFKIAQSQTLIIVTLDSGFGDVRIYPPKSHNGIIVLKAFDLNSLQKCHTVLEMLLKIESEFKGTLFIVDGNKYRKKK
;
A
#
# COMPACT_ATOMS: atom_id res chain seq x y z
N MET A 1 -5.40 13.63 -7.12
CA MET A 1 -5.21 13.22 -5.72
C MET A 1 -4.95 11.73 -5.65
N ALA A 2 -4.00 11.32 -4.83
CA ALA A 2 -3.69 9.90 -4.63
C ALA A 2 -4.87 9.21 -3.93
N ALA A 3 -5.18 7.99 -4.37
CA ALA A 3 -6.20 7.15 -3.76
C ALA A 3 -5.62 5.77 -3.52
N PHE A 4 -6.01 5.12 -2.45
CA PHE A 4 -5.38 3.90 -1.97
C PHE A 4 -6.33 2.71 -1.95
N LEU A 5 -5.76 1.53 -2.20
CA LEU A 5 -6.46 0.25 -2.09
C LEU A 5 -5.73 -0.59 -1.06
N ILE A 6 -6.44 -1.01 -0.02
CA ILE A 6 -5.88 -1.79 1.08
C ILE A 6 -6.21 -3.25 0.89
N ASP A 7 -5.17 -4.10 0.94
CA ASP A 7 -5.29 -5.55 0.89
C ASP A 7 -5.99 -6.05 2.16
N GLU A 8 -6.68 -7.19 2.07
CA GLU A 8 -7.50 -7.68 3.16
C GLU A 8 -6.71 -8.02 4.45
N CYS A 9 -5.42 -8.34 4.33
CA CYS A 9 -4.59 -8.64 5.50
C CYS A 9 -4.11 -7.38 6.25
N VAL A 10 -4.34 -6.20 5.69
CA VAL A 10 -3.91 -4.94 6.32
C VAL A 10 -4.92 -4.52 7.36
N SER A 11 -4.43 -4.04 8.51
CA SER A 11 -5.30 -3.71 9.63
C SER A 11 -6.19 -2.50 9.35
N PHE A 12 -7.34 -2.46 10.02
CA PHE A 12 -8.26 -1.33 9.94
C PHE A 12 -7.61 -0.03 10.43
N GLN A 13 -6.63 -0.13 11.33
CA GLN A 13 -5.90 1.04 11.81
C GLN A 13 -5.13 1.73 10.68
N THR A 14 -4.60 0.95 9.73
CA THR A 14 -3.94 1.50 8.55
C THR A 14 -4.94 2.24 7.67
N TYR A 15 -6.13 1.67 7.49
CA TYR A 15 -7.21 2.32 6.76
C TYR A 15 -7.54 3.68 7.39
N ARG A 16 -7.71 3.71 8.71
CA ARG A 16 -8.04 4.94 9.42
C ARG A 16 -6.96 6.00 9.31
N LEU A 17 -5.71 5.58 9.35
CA LEU A 17 -4.58 6.51 9.24
C LEU A 17 -4.57 7.21 7.87
N ILE A 18 -4.77 6.45 6.80
CA ILE A 18 -4.79 7.01 5.46
C ILE A 18 -5.99 7.92 5.27
N SER A 19 -7.15 7.48 5.73
CA SER A 19 -8.38 8.26 5.64
C SER A 19 -8.27 9.56 6.44
N ALA A 20 -7.72 9.50 7.65
CA ALA A 20 -7.52 10.68 8.49
C ALA A 20 -6.50 11.65 7.91
N SER A 21 -5.61 11.18 7.04
CA SER A 21 -4.64 12.03 6.36
C SER A 21 -5.24 12.74 5.14
N GLY A 22 -6.53 12.51 4.86
CA GLY A 22 -7.24 13.21 3.80
C GLY A 22 -7.27 12.53 2.45
N PHE A 23 -6.88 11.26 2.37
CA PHE A 23 -6.84 10.53 1.11
C PHE A 23 -8.02 9.57 0.97
N PRO A 24 -8.59 9.46 -0.23
CA PRO A 24 -9.56 8.39 -0.50
C PRO A 24 -8.89 7.03 -0.32
N VAL A 25 -9.58 6.12 0.34
CA VAL A 25 -9.08 4.78 0.60
C VAL A 25 -10.23 3.78 0.50
N LYS A 26 -9.95 2.65 -0.16
CA LYS A 26 -10.90 1.54 -0.32
C LYS A 26 -10.24 0.27 0.17
N THR A 27 -11.03 -0.65 0.69
CA THR A 27 -10.53 -1.99 1.01
C THR A 27 -10.88 -2.92 -0.14
N ILE A 28 -10.09 -3.97 -0.32
CA ILE A 28 -10.37 -4.96 -1.37
C ILE A 28 -11.73 -5.63 -1.12
N LEU A 29 -12.12 -5.76 0.14
CA LEU A 29 -13.39 -6.38 0.50
C LEU A 29 -14.60 -5.53 0.08
N ASP A 30 -14.43 -4.23 -0.09
CA ASP A 30 -15.50 -3.34 -0.56
C ASP A 30 -15.74 -3.49 -2.07
N ILE A 31 -14.75 -4.05 -2.79
CA ILE A 31 -14.79 -4.12 -4.25
C ILE A 31 -15.08 -5.53 -4.73
N THR A 32 -14.53 -6.53 -4.06
CA THR A 32 -14.66 -7.92 -4.45
C THR A 32 -14.89 -8.78 -3.22
N HIS A 33 -14.43 -10.02 -3.23
CA HIS A 33 -14.68 -10.99 -2.18
C HIS A 33 -13.42 -11.26 -1.34
N SER A 34 -13.60 -11.88 -0.19
CA SER A 34 -12.50 -12.37 0.61
C SER A 34 -11.71 -13.41 -0.18
N GLY A 35 -10.38 -13.41 0.00
CA GLY A 35 -9.51 -14.35 -0.70
C GLY A 35 -9.15 -13.96 -2.11
N ALA A 36 -9.34 -12.68 -2.48
CA ALA A 36 -8.89 -12.20 -3.77
C ALA A 36 -7.39 -12.44 -3.93
N THR A 37 -6.99 -12.87 -5.13
CA THR A 37 -5.58 -13.13 -5.43
C THR A 37 -4.81 -11.84 -5.62
N ASP A 38 -3.46 -11.91 -5.52
CA ASP A 38 -2.60 -10.77 -5.78
C ASP A 38 -2.82 -10.23 -7.21
N SER A 39 -3.02 -11.12 -8.16
CA SER A 39 -3.29 -10.73 -9.54
C SER A 39 -4.58 -9.93 -9.66
N GLU A 40 -5.63 -10.35 -8.95
CA GLU A 40 -6.90 -9.65 -8.94
C GLU A 40 -6.77 -8.27 -8.30
N LEU A 41 -6.07 -8.21 -7.17
CA LEU A 41 -5.82 -6.95 -6.46
C LEU A 41 -5.06 -5.97 -7.37
N PHE A 42 -4.03 -6.47 -8.04
CA PHE A 42 -3.21 -5.64 -8.94
C PHE A 42 -4.04 -5.09 -10.10
N LYS A 43 -4.88 -5.92 -10.72
CA LYS A 43 -5.74 -5.50 -11.83
C LYS A 43 -6.73 -4.43 -11.40
N ILE A 44 -7.32 -4.59 -10.23
CA ILE A 44 -8.26 -3.61 -9.69
C ILE A 44 -7.56 -2.27 -9.45
N ALA A 45 -6.38 -2.32 -8.86
CA ALA A 45 -5.61 -1.11 -8.59
C ALA A 45 -5.26 -0.37 -9.89
N GLN A 46 -4.88 -1.11 -10.93
CA GLN A 46 -4.58 -0.51 -12.22
C GLN A 46 -5.82 0.12 -12.87
N SER A 47 -6.94 -0.62 -12.87
CA SER A 47 -8.15 -0.15 -13.52
C SER A 47 -8.75 1.08 -12.85
N GLN A 48 -8.59 1.22 -11.55
CA GLN A 48 -9.14 2.33 -10.77
C GLN A 48 -8.09 3.38 -10.38
N THR A 49 -6.88 3.22 -10.84
CA THR A 49 -5.75 4.13 -10.56
C THR A 49 -5.53 4.27 -9.05
N LEU A 50 -5.40 3.14 -8.37
CA LEU A 50 -5.21 3.08 -6.92
C LEU A 50 -3.80 2.67 -6.56
N ILE A 51 -3.31 3.18 -5.42
CA ILE A 51 -2.03 2.80 -4.84
C ILE A 51 -2.30 1.63 -3.89
N ILE A 52 -1.57 0.53 -4.06
CA ILE A 52 -1.74 -0.66 -3.22
C ILE A 52 -1.00 -0.49 -1.90
N VAL A 53 -1.68 -0.81 -0.79
CA VAL A 53 -1.05 -0.93 0.53
C VAL A 53 -1.24 -2.36 1.00
N THR A 54 -0.15 -3.06 1.27
CA THR A 54 -0.20 -4.48 1.57
C THR A 54 0.88 -4.87 2.59
N LEU A 55 0.66 -6.01 3.27
CA LEU A 55 1.68 -6.64 4.10
C LEU A 55 2.43 -7.74 3.34
N ASP A 56 1.99 -8.07 2.13
CA ASP A 56 2.57 -9.15 1.35
C ASP A 56 3.83 -8.68 0.64
N SER A 57 4.98 -9.19 1.08
CA SER A 57 6.28 -8.83 0.49
C SER A 57 6.42 -9.26 -0.97
N GLY A 58 5.57 -10.17 -1.45
CA GLY A 58 5.56 -10.59 -2.84
C GLY A 58 5.30 -9.44 -3.80
N PHE A 59 4.55 -8.41 -3.36
CA PHE A 59 4.33 -7.21 -4.16
C PHE A 59 5.60 -6.37 -4.34
N GLY A 60 6.64 -6.65 -3.56
CA GLY A 60 7.94 -6.00 -3.74
C GLY A 60 8.81 -6.63 -4.82
N ASP A 61 8.34 -7.69 -5.46
CA ASP A 61 9.10 -8.36 -6.53
C ASP A 61 8.94 -7.58 -7.85
N VAL A 62 9.96 -6.80 -8.19
CA VAL A 62 9.93 -5.94 -9.37
C VAL A 62 9.96 -6.71 -10.69
N ARG A 63 10.25 -8.01 -10.65
CA ARG A 63 10.19 -8.86 -11.85
C ARG A 63 8.74 -9.17 -12.20
N ILE A 64 7.87 -9.27 -11.20
CA ILE A 64 6.44 -9.55 -11.37
C ILE A 64 5.65 -8.26 -11.46
N TYR A 65 5.98 -7.27 -10.63
CA TYR A 65 5.31 -5.98 -10.58
C TYR A 65 6.32 -4.85 -10.82
N PRO A 66 6.74 -4.65 -12.09
CA PRO A 66 7.72 -3.59 -12.37
C PRO A 66 7.17 -2.21 -12.00
N PRO A 67 8.00 -1.33 -11.43
CA PRO A 67 7.52 -0.01 -10.99
C PRO A 67 6.76 0.77 -12.06
N LYS A 68 7.14 0.64 -13.31
CA LYS A 68 6.47 1.36 -14.41
C LYS A 68 5.09 0.83 -14.73
N SER A 69 4.72 -0.33 -14.19
CA SER A 69 3.45 -0.99 -14.50
C SER A 69 2.31 -0.64 -13.55
N HIS A 70 2.57 0.11 -12.49
CA HIS A 70 1.55 0.36 -11.47
C HIS A 70 1.51 1.82 -11.03
N ASN A 71 0.48 2.15 -10.26
CA ASN A 71 0.26 3.51 -9.76
C ASN A 71 0.91 3.77 -8.41
N GLY A 72 1.61 2.79 -7.87
CA GLY A 72 2.28 2.84 -6.60
C GLY A 72 1.96 1.63 -5.76
N ILE A 73 2.96 1.11 -5.07
CA ILE A 73 2.80 0.00 -4.14
C ILE A 73 3.54 0.36 -2.86
N ILE A 74 2.88 0.18 -1.72
CA ILE A 74 3.47 0.36 -0.40
C ILE A 74 3.39 -0.97 0.32
N VAL A 75 4.54 -1.59 0.58
CA VAL A 75 4.63 -2.83 1.34
C VAL A 75 5.02 -2.46 2.77
N LEU A 76 4.18 -2.86 3.72
CA LEU A 76 4.47 -2.66 5.15
C LEU A 76 5.00 -3.98 5.72
N LYS A 77 6.24 -3.99 6.14
CA LYS A 77 6.84 -5.15 6.80
C LYS A 77 6.51 -5.09 8.28
N ALA A 78 5.32 -5.53 8.62
CA ALA A 78 4.81 -5.54 9.98
C ALA A 78 4.35 -6.95 10.34
N PHE A 79 4.86 -7.50 11.42
CA PHE A 79 4.55 -8.85 11.87
C PHE A 79 3.97 -8.88 13.29
N ASP A 80 3.93 -7.75 13.99
CA ASP A 80 3.29 -7.60 15.28
C ASP A 80 2.83 -6.16 15.46
N LEU A 81 2.16 -5.85 16.57
CA LEU A 81 1.63 -4.52 16.82
C LEU A 81 2.73 -3.46 16.89
N ASN A 82 3.86 -3.81 17.51
CA ASN A 82 4.96 -2.87 17.66
C ASN A 82 5.56 -2.48 16.30
N SER A 83 5.82 -3.47 15.45
CA SER A 83 6.35 -3.19 14.11
C SER A 83 5.32 -2.44 13.25
N LEU A 84 4.03 -2.74 13.41
CA LEU A 84 2.98 -2.04 12.71
C LEU A 84 2.93 -0.55 13.10
N GLN A 85 3.07 -0.24 14.38
CA GLN A 85 3.07 1.15 14.83
C GLN A 85 4.26 1.92 14.28
N LYS A 86 5.43 1.28 14.19
CA LYS A 86 6.61 1.90 13.56
C LYS A 86 6.37 2.17 12.08
N CYS A 87 5.79 1.20 11.38
CA CYS A 87 5.43 1.37 9.97
C CYS A 87 4.42 2.50 9.80
N HIS A 88 3.45 2.63 10.69
CA HIS A 88 2.46 3.69 10.63
C HIS A 88 3.09 5.07 10.77
N THR A 89 4.10 5.22 11.63
CA THR A 89 4.81 6.48 11.77
C THR A 89 5.48 6.88 10.46
N VAL A 90 6.13 5.92 9.81
CA VAL A 90 6.77 6.16 8.52
C VAL A 90 5.73 6.44 7.43
N LEU A 91 4.65 5.67 7.41
CA LEU A 91 3.58 5.85 6.42
C LEU A 91 2.96 7.23 6.53
N GLU A 92 2.67 7.69 7.75
CA GLU A 92 2.12 9.02 7.97
C GLU A 92 3.05 10.11 7.43
N MET A 93 4.34 9.95 7.65
CA MET A 93 5.34 10.86 7.10
C MET A 93 5.33 10.85 5.57
N LEU A 94 5.30 9.66 4.97
CA LEU A 94 5.28 9.51 3.51
C LEU A 94 4.06 10.19 2.90
N LEU A 95 2.91 10.07 3.54
CA LEU A 95 1.69 10.69 3.05
C LEU A 95 1.76 12.22 3.05
N LYS A 96 2.62 12.79 3.90
CA LYS A 96 2.80 14.24 3.97
C LYS A 96 3.83 14.76 2.98
N ILE A 97 4.91 14.02 2.74
CA ILE A 97 6.04 14.52 1.97
C ILE A 97 6.06 14.07 0.51
N GLU A 98 5.46 12.92 0.19
CA GLU A 98 5.46 12.42 -1.17
C GLU A 98 4.34 13.04 -1.97
N SER A 99 4.69 13.63 -3.10
CA SER A 99 3.71 14.20 -4.02
C SER A 99 3.40 13.24 -5.17
N GLU A 100 4.19 12.19 -5.34
CA GLU A 100 4.08 11.29 -6.47
C GLU A 100 4.33 9.85 -6.04
N PHE A 101 3.30 9.01 -6.14
CA PHE A 101 3.41 7.59 -5.85
C PHE A 101 3.45 6.73 -7.11
N LYS A 102 3.03 7.28 -8.24
CA LYS A 102 2.93 6.53 -9.48
C LYS A 102 4.28 5.97 -9.90
N GLY A 103 4.31 4.69 -10.23
CA GLY A 103 5.53 4.03 -10.69
C GLY A 103 6.58 3.88 -9.61
N THR A 104 6.18 3.90 -8.34
CA THR A 104 7.13 3.82 -7.23
C THR A 104 6.73 2.71 -6.27
N LEU A 105 7.71 1.90 -5.90
CA LEU A 105 7.56 0.88 -4.86
C LEU A 105 8.19 1.41 -3.57
N PHE A 106 7.39 1.43 -2.50
CA PHE A 106 7.87 1.76 -1.16
C PHE A 106 7.86 0.51 -0.31
N ILE A 107 8.97 0.22 0.35
CA ILE A 107 9.05 -0.88 1.32
C ILE A 107 9.33 -0.25 2.68
N VAL A 108 8.35 -0.32 3.56
CA VAL A 108 8.43 0.24 4.91
C VAL A 108 8.78 -0.88 5.88
N ASP A 109 9.92 -0.75 6.56
CA ASP A 109 10.45 -1.77 7.46
C ASP A 109 10.83 -1.11 8.79
N GLY A 110 9.96 -1.25 9.79
CA GLY A 110 10.15 -0.58 11.07
C GLY A 110 10.19 0.93 10.90
N ASN A 111 11.28 1.54 11.32
CA ASN A 111 11.47 3.00 11.25
C ASN A 111 12.06 3.47 9.93
N LYS A 112 12.25 2.57 8.98
CA LYS A 112 12.95 2.86 7.72
C LYS A 112 12.04 2.59 6.53
N TYR A 113 12.38 3.20 5.41
CA TYR A 113 11.74 2.81 4.16
C TYR A 113 12.74 2.88 3.00
N ARG A 114 12.43 2.12 1.96
CA ARG A 114 13.18 2.16 0.70
C ARG A 114 12.20 2.49 -0.42
N LYS A 115 12.72 3.17 -1.42
CA LYS A 115 11.94 3.62 -2.56
C LYS A 115 12.61 3.17 -3.85
N LYS A 116 11.85 2.54 -4.75
CA LYS A 116 12.32 2.07 -6.05
C LYS A 116 11.40 2.58 -7.14
N LYS A 117 12.00 3.14 -8.17
CA LYS A 117 11.29 3.60 -9.36
C LYS A 117 11.65 2.79 -10.58
#